data_74ba63c4c84f5dd6da1d6e1be1b2d93b
#
_entry.id   74ba63c4c84f5dd6da1d6e1be1b2d93b
#
_cell.length_a   1.000
_cell.length_b   1.000
_cell.length_c   1.000
_cell.angle_alpha   90.00
_cell.angle_beta   90.00
_cell.angle_gamma   90.00
#
_symmetry.space_group_name_H-M   'P 1'
#
loop_
_entity.id
_entity.type
_entity.pdbx_description
1 polymer ?
#
loop_
_entity_poly.entity_id
_entity_poly.type
_entity_poly.pdbx_seq_one_letter_code
_entity_poly.pdbx_strand_id
1 'polypeptide(L)'
;MIRYEYPRPDIVRKNWWPLNGQWNFAFDDENCGLSYKWFLHPNFPLKIEVPFAFQTKLSGINDPSFHDYIWYHRVINVPKRSGHRYLLHFQAVDYECQIFIDGNKIGAHTGGQAPFSFDVTDAIITDSNHDLVVYVFDPSTDLFLPRGKQYWKPQSESIWYTRTSGIWQSVWIEEVPDAYVTSIRLTPKFDQGQIMVALTLSSPNRLLEIEISDHGKLVASKMENATQNELVLSFNVFQHEDDWKHKVWTPERPYLFDVKITYGYDEVVTYFGMRKIATKNGRLMLNNERYYPKMVLDQGYWPDGLLTAPSADDLAKDIVLAKEMGFNGARKHQKCEDPYFAYHADHLGFLVWGEMASCVLFSELSAKRDLNEWQQIIPRDYNHPSIIAWVPLNESWGVPNIRSDVRQQQHAIDLYDYIKSVDDTRLVIGNDGWEMVKTDICAVHHYRHGARDDIAMQQKYKHEL
;
A
#
# COMPACT_ATOMS: atom_id res chain seq x y z
N MET A 1 -7.67 8.65 -19.31
CA MET A 1 -8.52 9.16 -18.19
C MET A 1 -7.57 9.56 -17.07
N ILE A 2 -7.72 10.74 -16.49
CA ILE A 2 -6.82 11.21 -15.42
C ILE A 2 -7.42 10.73 -14.11
N ARG A 3 -6.59 10.20 -13.21
CA ARG A 3 -6.98 9.78 -11.87
C ARG A 3 -7.14 11.02 -10.96
N TYR A 4 -8.36 11.49 -10.78
CA TYR A 4 -8.68 12.70 -9.99
C TYR A 4 -9.30 12.40 -8.64
N GLU A 5 -9.54 11.15 -8.31
CA GLU A 5 -10.06 10.74 -7.01
C GLU A 5 -9.06 11.04 -5.87
N TYR A 6 -9.56 11.26 -4.65
CA TYR A 6 -8.72 11.47 -3.47
C TYR A 6 -7.87 10.22 -3.18
N PRO A 7 -6.54 10.32 -3.15
CA PRO A 7 -5.68 9.12 -3.22
C PRO A 7 -5.66 8.21 -1.99
N ARG A 8 -6.15 8.66 -0.84
CA ARG A 8 -6.25 7.87 0.40
C ARG A 8 -7.71 7.68 0.83
N PRO A 9 -8.48 6.78 0.18
CA PRO A 9 -9.91 6.66 0.41
C PRO A 9 -10.28 6.17 1.81
N ASP A 10 -9.35 5.59 2.55
CA ASP A 10 -9.49 5.10 3.92
C ASP A 10 -9.24 6.16 5.00
N ILE A 11 -8.57 7.28 4.68
CA ILE A 11 -8.28 8.40 5.59
C ILE A 11 -8.49 9.72 4.83
N VAL A 12 -9.70 10.30 4.92
CA VAL A 12 -10.13 11.37 4.02
C VAL A 12 -10.09 12.74 4.71
N ARG A 13 -9.48 13.73 4.03
CA ARG A 13 -9.57 15.15 4.32
C ARG A 13 -10.18 15.92 3.16
N LYS A 14 -10.76 17.09 3.46
CA LYS A 14 -11.50 17.87 2.45
C LYS A 14 -10.61 18.77 1.60
N ASN A 15 -9.52 19.26 2.14
CA ASN A 15 -8.68 20.27 1.51
C ASN A 15 -7.43 19.61 0.88
N TRP A 16 -7.45 19.44 -0.43
CA TRP A 16 -6.34 18.83 -1.16
C TRP A 16 -6.35 19.23 -2.64
N TRP A 17 -5.20 19.11 -3.31
CA TRP A 17 -5.02 19.43 -4.72
C TRP A 17 -4.36 18.24 -5.43
N PRO A 18 -5.01 17.66 -6.46
CA PRO A 18 -4.42 16.59 -7.25
C PRO A 18 -3.25 17.11 -8.08
N LEU A 19 -2.17 16.36 -8.10
CA LEU A 19 -1.04 16.60 -8.98
C LEU A 19 -0.92 15.52 -10.06
N ASN A 20 -1.87 14.60 -10.16
CA ASN A 20 -2.01 13.70 -11.29
C ASN A 20 -2.30 14.50 -12.58
N GLY A 21 -1.99 13.90 -13.74
CA GLY A 21 -2.19 14.51 -15.04
C GLY A 21 -0.88 14.84 -15.73
N GLN A 22 -0.85 15.82 -16.61
CA GLN A 22 0.28 16.09 -17.47
C GLN A 22 1.44 16.78 -16.73
N TRP A 23 2.63 16.20 -16.85
CA TRP A 23 3.90 16.77 -16.39
C TRP A 23 4.86 16.94 -17.57
N ASN A 24 5.85 17.84 -17.47
CA ASN A 24 7.02 17.82 -18.34
C ASN A 24 7.94 16.65 -17.91
N PHE A 25 8.65 16.07 -18.87
CA PHE A 25 9.45 14.87 -18.63
C PHE A 25 10.74 14.89 -19.46
N ALA A 26 11.80 14.27 -18.90
CA ALA A 26 13.04 14.04 -19.63
C ALA A 26 13.71 12.74 -19.19
N PHE A 27 14.35 12.06 -20.15
CA PHE A 27 15.34 11.03 -19.88
C PHE A 27 16.71 11.68 -19.63
N ASP A 28 17.54 11.07 -18.80
CA ASP A 28 18.89 11.54 -18.43
C ASP A 28 19.89 10.38 -18.51
N ASP A 29 19.98 9.76 -19.69
CA ASP A 29 20.77 8.54 -19.90
C ASP A 29 22.26 8.71 -19.59
N GLU A 30 22.77 9.95 -19.62
CA GLU A 30 24.14 10.29 -19.26
C GLU A 30 24.31 10.60 -17.77
N ASN A 31 23.24 10.58 -16.98
CA ASN A 31 23.23 10.94 -15.56
C ASN A 31 23.91 12.28 -15.28
N CYS A 32 23.61 13.27 -16.10
CA CYS A 32 24.23 14.59 -16.03
C CYS A 32 23.34 15.65 -15.36
N GLY A 33 22.03 15.41 -15.22
CA GLY A 33 21.07 16.41 -14.80
C GLY A 33 21.30 16.96 -13.39
N LEU A 34 21.73 16.13 -12.44
CA LEU A 34 22.12 16.61 -11.11
C LEU A 34 23.35 17.52 -11.17
N SER A 35 24.37 17.16 -11.97
CA SER A 35 25.61 17.93 -12.13
C SER A 35 25.35 19.27 -12.84
N TYR A 36 24.49 19.28 -13.85
CA TYR A 36 24.08 20.49 -14.58
C TYR A 36 22.92 21.22 -13.89
N LYS A 37 22.46 20.74 -12.74
CA LYS A 37 21.42 21.37 -11.92
C LYS A 37 20.12 21.63 -12.71
N TRP A 38 19.63 20.62 -13.42
CA TRP A 38 18.38 20.72 -14.19
C TRP A 38 17.18 21.16 -13.33
N PHE A 39 17.24 20.91 -12.03
CA PHE A 39 16.22 21.31 -11.07
C PHE A 39 16.14 22.84 -10.85
N LEU A 40 17.16 23.64 -11.26
CA LEU A 40 17.10 25.11 -11.20
C LEU A 40 16.38 25.75 -12.40
N HIS A 41 16.46 25.10 -13.56
CA HIS A 41 15.89 25.59 -14.82
C HIS A 41 15.28 24.43 -15.60
N PRO A 42 14.16 23.85 -15.12
CA PRO A 42 13.58 22.66 -15.75
C PRO A 42 13.04 23.00 -17.14
N ASN A 43 13.68 22.45 -18.18
CA ASN A 43 13.25 22.57 -19.58
C ASN A 43 13.20 21.16 -20.19
N PHE A 44 12.20 20.38 -19.79
CA PHE A 44 12.05 19.00 -20.19
C PHE A 44 11.19 18.88 -21.44
N PRO A 45 11.70 18.23 -22.51
CA PRO A 45 11.10 18.30 -23.84
C PRO A 45 9.86 17.42 -24.02
N LEU A 46 9.70 16.39 -23.18
CA LEU A 46 8.60 15.43 -23.29
C LEU A 46 7.45 15.79 -22.37
N LYS A 47 6.31 15.17 -22.61
CA LYS A 47 5.14 15.19 -21.73
C LYS A 47 4.83 13.78 -21.27
N ILE A 48 4.46 13.64 -20.00
CA ILE A 48 4.03 12.36 -19.41
C ILE A 48 2.74 12.56 -18.63
N GLU A 49 1.86 11.56 -18.68
CA GLU A 49 0.63 11.54 -17.91
C GLU A 49 0.87 10.78 -16.58
N VAL A 50 1.01 11.50 -15.47
CA VAL A 50 1.15 10.93 -14.12
C VAL A 50 -0.24 10.47 -13.62
N PRO A 51 -0.38 9.27 -13.04
CA PRO A 51 0.66 8.41 -12.46
C PRO A 51 1.12 7.25 -13.36
N PHE A 52 1.09 7.37 -14.65
CA PHE A 52 1.48 6.29 -15.54
C PHE A 52 2.98 6.36 -15.86
N ALA A 53 3.70 5.24 -15.64
CA ALA A 53 5.11 5.14 -15.93
C ALA A 53 5.40 5.26 -17.46
N PHE A 54 6.55 5.79 -17.82
CA PHE A 54 6.88 6.09 -19.22
C PHE A 54 6.83 4.87 -20.15
N GLN A 55 6.98 3.65 -19.61
CA GLN A 55 6.87 2.40 -20.37
C GLN A 55 5.44 2.10 -20.84
N THR A 56 4.44 2.77 -20.28
CA THR A 56 3.02 2.47 -20.51
C THR A 56 2.42 3.30 -21.64
N LYS A 57 1.41 2.79 -22.33
CA LYS A 57 0.64 3.57 -23.31
C LYS A 57 -0.11 4.74 -22.66
N LEU A 58 -0.63 4.53 -21.44
CA LEU A 58 -1.41 5.56 -20.74
C LEU A 58 -0.55 6.74 -20.30
N SER A 59 0.77 6.59 -20.24
CA SER A 59 1.70 7.72 -19.99
C SER A 59 1.79 8.70 -21.15
N GLY A 60 1.44 8.26 -22.38
CA GLY A 60 1.64 9.02 -23.61
C GLY A 60 3.04 8.93 -24.20
N ILE A 61 4.00 8.29 -23.52
CA ILE A 61 5.39 8.06 -24.01
C ILE A 61 5.49 6.68 -24.64
N ASN A 62 5.12 5.61 -23.89
CA ASN A 62 5.12 4.22 -24.36
C ASN A 62 6.50 3.73 -24.85
N ASP A 63 7.53 3.98 -24.08
CA ASP A 63 8.91 3.56 -24.37
C ASP A 63 9.37 2.46 -23.40
N PRO A 64 9.48 1.18 -23.81
CA PRO A 64 9.92 0.10 -22.94
C PRO A 64 11.45 -0.01 -22.81
N SER A 65 12.24 0.88 -23.43
CA SER A 65 13.70 0.84 -23.32
C SER A 65 14.21 1.18 -21.92
N PHE A 66 15.50 0.95 -21.68
CA PHE A 66 16.12 1.22 -20.39
C PHE A 66 16.50 2.68 -20.27
N HIS A 67 15.93 3.35 -19.29
CA HIS A 67 16.24 4.71 -18.88
C HIS A 67 16.28 4.74 -17.37
N ASP A 68 17.47 4.56 -16.80
CA ASP A 68 17.64 4.44 -15.35
C ASP A 68 17.48 5.77 -14.61
N TYR A 69 17.69 6.90 -15.31
CA TYR A 69 17.58 8.25 -14.75
C TYR A 69 16.54 9.04 -15.50
N ILE A 70 15.55 9.56 -14.77
CA ILE A 70 14.44 10.30 -15.36
C ILE A 70 14.07 11.51 -14.50
N TRP A 71 13.47 12.51 -15.15
CA TRP A 71 13.09 13.76 -14.54
C TRP A 71 11.65 14.12 -14.85
N TYR A 72 10.96 14.60 -13.84
CA TYR A 72 9.61 15.15 -13.93
C TYR A 72 9.63 16.61 -13.51
N HIS A 73 8.78 17.42 -14.14
CA HIS A 73 8.56 18.82 -13.76
C HIS A 73 7.10 19.19 -13.91
N ARG A 74 6.58 19.89 -12.90
CA ARG A 74 5.24 20.46 -12.91
C ARG A 74 5.23 21.81 -12.19
N VAL A 75 4.56 22.80 -12.79
CA VAL A 75 4.23 24.04 -12.10
C VAL A 75 3.05 23.80 -11.17
N ILE A 76 3.22 24.13 -9.90
CA ILE A 76 2.18 24.05 -8.88
C ILE A 76 1.85 25.47 -8.38
N ASN A 77 0.57 25.71 -8.09
CA ASN A 77 0.07 26.92 -7.45
C ASN A 77 -1.00 26.52 -6.44
N VAL A 78 -0.72 26.72 -5.16
CA VAL A 78 -1.60 26.34 -4.06
C VAL A 78 -1.89 27.57 -3.22
N PRO A 79 -3.16 27.92 -3.03
CA PRO A 79 -3.53 29.06 -2.17
C PRO A 79 -3.17 28.72 -0.71
N LYS A 80 -2.34 29.57 -0.08
CA LYS A 80 -1.92 29.40 1.33
C LYS A 80 -2.83 30.11 2.29
N ARG A 81 -3.11 29.45 3.41
CA ARG A 81 -3.81 30.02 4.56
C ARG A 81 -2.87 30.11 5.75
N SER A 82 -2.97 31.19 6.52
CA SER A 82 -2.23 31.31 7.78
C SER A 82 -2.70 30.27 8.79
N GLY A 83 -1.77 29.68 9.54
CA GLY A 83 -2.08 28.62 10.51
C GLY A 83 -2.36 27.24 9.87
N HIS A 84 -1.91 27.03 8.62
CA HIS A 84 -2.02 25.74 7.92
C HIS A 84 -0.67 25.30 7.39
N ARG A 85 -0.53 23.99 7.28
CA ARG A 85 0.62 23.31 6.67
C ARG A 85 0.22 22.61 5.37
N TYR A 86 1.18 22.40 4.49
CA TYR A 86 0.98 21.81 3.17
C TYR A 86 1.87 20.60 3.04
N LEU A 87 1.26 19.43 2.89
CA LEU A 87 1.94 18.14 2.81
C LEU A 87 1.92 17.64 1.36
N LEU A 88 3.09 17.52 0.75
CA LEU A 88 3.24 16.92 -0.59
C LEU A 88 3.38 15.42 -0.43
N HIS A 89 2.48 14.68 -1.02
CA HIS A 89 2.39 13.23 -0.93
C HIS A 89 2.70 12.57 -2.27
N PHE A 90 3.44 11.47 -2.21
CA PHE A 90 3.63 10.50 -3.28
C PHE A 90 3.19 9.13 -2.79
N GLN A 91 2.33 8.45 -3.55
CA GLN A 91 1.85 7.13 -3.19
C GLN A 91 2.89 6.04 -3.47
N ALA A 92 3.60 6.15 -4.61
CA ALA A 92 4.76 5.32 -4.93
C ALA A 92 5.59 5.93 -6.07
N VAL A 93 6.91 5.82 -5.94
CA VAL A 93 7.90 6.19 -6.98
C VAL A 93 8.99 5.12 -7.01
N ASP A 94 9.12 4.38 -8.10
CA ASP A 94 10.13 3.35 -8.28
C ASP A 94 11.40 3.96 -8.89
N TYR A 95 12.59 3.91 -8.31
CA TYR A 95 12.91 3.29 -7.02
C TYR A 95 13.46 4.31 -6.00
N GLU A 96 14.45 5.15 -6.39
CA GLU A 96 15.00 6.26 -5.59
C GLU A 96 14.60 7.59 -6.18
N CYS A 97 14.22 8.56 -5.36
CA CYS A 97 13.89 9.89 -5.87
C CYS A 97 14.40 11.02 -4.99
N GLN A 98 14.56 12.19 -5.62
CA GLN A 98 14.83 13.46 -4.96
C GLN A 98 13.81 14.50 -5.42
N ILE A 99 13.27 15.24 -4.47
CA ILE A 99 12.22 16.24 -4.69
C ILE A 99 12.80 17.63 -4.51
N PHE A 100 12.51 18.52 -5.46
CA PHE A 100 12.94 19.92 -5.43
C PHE A 100 11.73 20.84 -5.65
N ILE A 101 11.71 21.99 -4.96
CA ILE A 101 10.77 23.08 -5.21
C ILE A 101 11.61 24.35 -5.40
N ASP A 102 11.43 25.04 -6.56
CA ASP A 102 12.18 26.24 -6.95
C ASP A 102 13.70 26.06 -6.81
N GLY A 103 14.18 24.90 -7.21
CA GLY A 103 15.59 24.53 -7.14
C GLY A 103 16.12 24.14 -5.75
N ASN A 104 15.31 24.22 -4.71
CA ASN A 104 15.69 23.80 -3.36
C ASN A 104 15.29 22.35 -3.13
N LYS A 105 16.23 21.52 -2.64
CA LYS A 105 15.94 20.13 -2.31
C LYS A 105 15.06 20.07 -1.07
N ILE A 106 13.88 19.46 -1.22
CA ILE A 106 12.90 19.23 -0.15
C ILE A 106 13.21 17.93 0.60
N GLY A 107 13.54 16.87 -0.15
CA GLY A 107 13.82 15.58 0.44
C GLY A 107 14.20 14.52 -0.58
N ALA A 108 14.33 13.29 -0.11
CA ALA A 108 14.59 12.10 -0.92
C ALA A 108 13.87 10.89 -0.33
N HIS A 109 13.57 9.91 -1.16
CA HIS A 109 12.97 8.64 -0.75
C HIS A 109 13.63 7.48 -1.49
N THR A 110 13.63 6.31 -0.87
CA THR A 110 14.09 5.03 -1.44
C THR A 110 13.07 3.96 -1.10
N GLY A 111 12.56 3.29 -2.12
CA GLY A 111 11.53 2.25 -2.04
C GLY A 111 10.47 2.43 -3.14
N GLY A 112 10.19 1.36 -3.90
CA GLY A 112 9.34 1.43 -5.09
C GLY A 112 7.86 1.24 -4.81
N GLN A 113 7.50 0.69 -3.64
CA GLN A 113 6.14 0.25 -3.34
C GLN A 113 5.43 1.12 -2.29
N ALA A 114 6.17 1.91 -1.53
CA ALA A 114 5.70 2.59 -0.34
C ALA A 114 5.40 4.08 -0.54
N PRO A 115 4.40 4.64 0.17
CA PRO A 115 4.11 6.06 0.15
C PRO A 115 5.10 6.85 1.00
N PHE A 116 5.28 8.11 0.64
CA PHE A 116 6.04 9.08 1.42
C PHE A 116 5.48 10.49 1.28
N SER A 117 5.85 11.37 2.19
CA SER A 117 5.39 12.76 2.16
C SER A 117 6.42 13.72 2.72
N PHE A 118 6.34 14.97 2.28
CA PHE A 118 7.17 16.07 2.75
C PHE A 118 6.28 17.27 3.12
N ASP A 119 6.60 17.91 4.22
CA ASP A 119 6.05 19.21 4.54
C ASP A 119 6.70 20.29 3.67
N VAL A 120 5.93 20.87 2.79
CA VAL A 120 6.38 21.90 1.83
C VAL A 120 5.90 23.30 2.21
N THR A 121 5.39 23.49 3.42
CA THR A 121 4.80 24.75 3.89
C THR A 121 5.73 25.94 3.68
N ASP A 122 7.01 25.80 4.02
CA ASP A 122 7.98 26.89 3.91
C ASP A 122 8.56 27.03 2.50
N ALA A 123 8.42 26.01 1.65
CA ALA A 123 8.92 26.01 0.27
C ALA A 123 7.95 26.68 -0.72
N ILE A 124 6.66 26.77 -0.39
CA ILE A 124 5.65 27.41 -1.26
C ILE A 124 5.25 28.79 -0.72
N ILE A 125 5.06 29.73 -1.62
CA ILE A 125 4.60 31.11 -1.33
C ILE A 125 3.19 31.26 -1.88
N THR A 126 2.34 32.00 -1.16
CA THR A 126 0.94 32.20 -1.57
C THR A 126 0.84 32.93 -2.91
N ASP A 127 -0.15 32.56 -3.71
CA ASP A 127 -0.49 33.15 -5.02
C ASP A 127 0.68 33.20 -6.03
N SER A 128 1.65 32.30 -5.88
CA SER A 128 2.81 32.20 -6.75
C SER A 128 2.87 30.82 -7.42
N ASN A 129 3.45 30.77 -8.60
CA ASN A 129 3.80 29.52 -9.26
C ASN A 129 5.15 29.02 -8.72
N HIS A 130 5.21 27.71 -8.45
CA HIS A 130 6.41 27.03 -7.99
C HIS A 130 6.77 25.91 -8.94
N ASP A 131 8.04 25.72 -9.24
CA ASP A 131 8.56 24.62 -10.03
C ASP A 131 8.79 23.40 -9.12
N LEU A 132 7.89 22.40 -9.17
CA LEU A 132 8.08 21.09 -8.55
C LEU A 132 8.85 20.20 -9.52
N VAL A 133 10.03 19.75 -9.11
CA VAL A 133 10.89 18.87 -9.90
C VAL A 133 11.14 17.57 -9.12
N VAL A 134 11.02 16.44 -9.81
CA VAL A 134 11.32 15.11 -9.27
C VAL A 134 12.40 14.46 -10.13
N TYR A 135 13.53 14.15 -9.53
CA TYR A 135 14.55 13.29 -10.10
C TYR A 135 14.33 11.87 -9.60
N VAL A 136 14.45 10.88 -10.49
CA VAL A 136 14.31 9.47 -10.16
C VAL A 136 15.50 8.69 -10.70
N PHE A 137 15.96 7.72 -9.90
CA PHE A 137 16.91 6.70 -10.29
C PHE A 137 16.29 5.32 -10.04
N ASP A 138 16.09 4.55 -11.12
CA ASP A 138 15.61 3.17 -11.08
C ASP A 138 16.52 2.28 -11.93
N PRO A 139 17.46 1.53 -11.30
CA PRO A 139 18.40 0.69 -12.03
C PRO A 139 17.69 -0.53 -12.65
N SER A 140 17.45 -0.45 -13.95
CA SER A 140 16.66 -1.42 -14.74
C SER A 140 17.12 -2.88 -14.59
N THR A 141 18.41 -3.12 -14.32
CA THR A 141 19.02 -4.46 -14.29
C THR A 141 19.45 -4.93 -12.89
N ASP A 142 19.21 -4.14 -11.84
CA ASP A 142 19.55 -4.53 -10.46
C ASP A 142 18.59 -5.61 -9.94
N LEU A 143 19.13 -6.83 -9.73
CA LEU A 143 18.38 -7.99 -9.23
C LEU A 143 18.20 -7.99 -7.70
N PHE A 144 18.79 -7.01 -7.01
CA PHE A 144 18.69 -6.83 -5.57
C PHE A 144 17.64 -5.80 -5.16
N LEU A 145 16.85 -5.29 -6.12
CA LEU A 145 15.67 -4.45 -5.86
C LEU A 145 14.43 -5.30 -5.57
N PRO A 146 13.50 -4.83 -4.73
CA PRO A 146 12.16 -5.40 -4.56
C PRO A 146 11.31 -5.10 -5.81
N ARG A 147 11.58 -5.79 -6.90
CA ARG A 147 10.95 -5.53 -8.21
C ARG A 147 9.74 -6.41 -8.54
N GLY A 148 9.52 -7.47 -7.76
CA GLY A 148 8.41 -8.39 -8.03
C GLY A 148 8.49 -9.01 -9.43
N LYS A 149 7.43 -8.87 -10.21
CA LYS A 149 7.35 -9.40 -11.59
C LYS A 149 7.90 -8.47 -12.66
N GLN A 150 8.54 -7.38 -12.31
CA GLN A 150 9.17 -6.45 -13.24
C GLN A 150 10.46 -7.05 -13.83
N TYR A 151 10.51 -7.15 -15.17
CA TYR A 151 11.60 -7.84 -15.84
C TYR A 151 12.83 -6.96 -16.04
N TRP A 152 13.99 -7.51 -15.76
CA TRP A 152 15.30 -6.84 -15.90
C TRP A 152 15.94 -6.97 -17.29
N LYS A 153 15.20 -7.53 -18.27
CA LYS A 153 15.60 -7.59 -19.67
C LYS A 153 14.72 -6.67 -20.52
N PRO A 154 15.18 -6.28 -21.72
CA PRO A 154 14.45 -5.30 -22.54
C PRO A 154 13.04 -5.73 -22.92
N GLN A 155 12.80 -7.03 -23.15
CA GLN A 155 11.52 -7.54 -23.59
C GLN A 155 10.91 -8.46 -22.53
N SER A 156 9.60 -8.27 -22.27
CA SER A 156 8.82 -9.16 -21.43
C SER A 156 8.85 -10.59 -21.96
N GLU A 157 9.05 -11.56 -21.06
CA GLU A 157 9.18 -12.97 -21.38
C GLU A 157 8.63 -13.85 -20.26
N SER A 158 7.98 -14.97 -20.61
CA SER A 158 7.48 -15.97 -19.65
C SER A 158 6.52 -15.38 -18.62
N ILE A 159 6.92 -15.38 -17.33
CA ILE A 159 6.13 -14.91 -16.20
C ILE A 159 6.42 -13.47 -15.82
N TRP A 160 7.24 -12.77 -16.59
CA TRP A 160 7.73 -11.43 -16.29
C TRP A 160 7.05 -10.40 -17.17
N TYR A 161 6.82 -9.22 -16.61
CA TYR A 161 6.22 -8.08 -17.29
C TYR A 161 7.26 -6.99 -17.55
N THR A 162 6.99 -6.12 -18.50
CA THR A 162 7.76 -4.90 -18.67
C THR A 162 7.84 -4.15 -17.34
N ARG A 163 9.02 -3.67 -16.98
CA ARG A 163 9.24 -2.92 -15.74
C ARG A 163 8.49 -1.61 -15.74
N THR A 164 8.35 -1.04 -14.57
CA THR A 164 7.69 0.24 -14.31
C THR A 164 8.68 1.11 -13.52
N SER A 165 9.01 2.29 -14.03
CA SER A 165 9.99 3.19 -13.40
C SER A 165 9.38 4.56 -13.13
N GLY A 166 9.77 5.18 -12.02
CA GLY A 166 9.33 6.51 -11.63
C GLY A 166 7.97 6.54 -10.95
N ILE A 167 7.25 7.64 -11.12
CA ILE A 167 5.95 7.84 -10.48
C ILE A 167 4.92 6.89 -11.10
N TRP A 168 4.39 5.94 -10.31
CA TRP A 168 3.40 4.97 -10.78
C TRP A 168 2.11 4.91 -9.95
N GLN A 169 2.05 5.69 -8.87
CA GLN A 169 0.82 5.96 -8.11
C GLN A 169 0.64 7.45 -7.87
N SER A 170 -0.51 7.88 -7.37
CA SER A 170 -0.96 9.26 -7.29
C SER A 170 -0.02 10.20 -6.53
N VAL A 171 -0.02 11.47 -6.95
CA VAL A 171 0.67 12.59 -6.31
C VAL A 171 -0.34 13.68 -5.98
N TRP A 172 -0.28 14.26 -4.77
CA TRP A 172 -1.18 15.35 -4.35
C TRP A 172 -0.57 16.21 -3.25
N ILE A 173 -1.14 17.38 -3.06
CA ILE A 173 -0.87 18.22 -1.89
C ILE A 173 -2.10 18.21 -0.99
N GLU A 174 -1.91 18.08 0.31
CA GLU A 174 -2.95 18.15 1.33
C GLU A 174 -2.72 19.34 2.24
N GLU A 175 -3.77 20.12 2.48
CA GLU A 175 -3.76 21.20 3.46
C GLU A 175 -4.26 20.67 4.81
N VAL A 176 -3.46 20.88 5.85
CA VAL A 176 -3.82 20.54 7.22
C VAL A 176 -3.61 21.77 8.13
N PRO A 177 -4.34 21.90 9.25
CA PRO A 177 -4.03 22.94 10.26
C PRO A 177 -2.64 22.72 10.87
N ASP A 178 -2.11 23.71 11.62
CA ASP A 178 -0.82 23.56 12.34
C ASP A 178 -0.82 22.39 13.33
N ALA A 179 -1.99 22.09 13.93
CA ALA A 179 -2.20 20.91 14.76
C ALA A 179 -3.14 19.93 14.04
N TYR A 180 -2.63 18.76 13.69
CA TYR A 180 -3.35 17.75 12.89
C TYR A 180 -3.01 16.31 13.31
N VAL A 181 -3.84 15.37 12.89
CA VAL A 181 -3.64 13.94 13.09
C VAL A 181 -2.64 13.42 12.03
N THR A 182 -1.50 12.90 12.47
CA THR A 182 -0.46 12.39 11.57
C THR A 182 -0.62 10.89 11.26
N SER A 183 -1.19 10.12 12.21
CA SER A 183 -1.41 8.68 12.04
C SER A 183 -2.67 8.23 12.78
N ILE A 184 -3.37 7.27 12.18
CA ILE A 184 -4.56 6.62 12.73
C ILE A 184 -4.39 5.11 12.60
N ARG A 185 -4.52 4.40 13.73
CA ARG A 185 -4.51 2.94 13.75
C ARG A 185 -5.75 2.43 14.47
N LEU A 186 -6.56 1.66 13.76
CA LEU A 186 -7.83 1.12 14.21
C LEU A 186 -7.68 -0.38 14.42
N THR A 187 -7.68 -0.84 15.68
CA THR A 187 -7.45 -2.24 16.03
C THR A 187 -8.71 -2.85 16.62
N PRO A 188 -9.42 -3.73 15.90
CA PRO A 188 -10.56 -4.46 16.46
C PRO A 188 -10.13 -5.39 17.58
N LYS A 189 -10.72 -5.21 18.76
CA LYS A 189 -10.68 -6.16 19.88
C LYS A 189 -11.95 -6.98 19.83
N PHE A 190 -12.03 -7.86 18.82
CA PHE A 190 -13.24 -8.56 18.38
C PHE A 190 -13.97 -9.26 19.52
N ASP A 191 -13.26 -10.08 20.32
CA ASP A 191 -13.86 -10.87 21.40
C ASP A 191 -14.44 -9.98 22.53
N GLN A 192 -13.95 -8.74 22.66
CA GLN A 192 -14.46 -7.74 23.62
C GLN A 192 -15.55 -6.83 23.01
N GLY A 193 -15.81 -6.91 21.70
CA GLY A 193 -16.74 -6.00 21.02
C GLY A 193 -16.25 -4.54 21.00
N GLN A 194 -14.92 -4.34 21.02
CA GLN A 194 -14.30 -3.02 21.13
C GLN A 194 -13.46 -2.71 19.90
N ILE A 195 -13.34 -1.40 19.60
CA ILE A 195 -12.30 -0.86 18.74
C ILE A 195 -11.31 -0.05 19.54
N MET A 196 -10.03 -0.30 19.35
CA MET A 196 -8.95 0.50 19.90
C MET A 196 -8.49 1.47 18.82
N VAL A 197 -8.50 2.76 19.14
CA VAL A 197 -8.07 3.86 18.27
C VAL A 197 -6.77 4.41 18.83
N ALA A 198 -5.66 4.19 18.10
CA ALA A 198 -4.38 4.80 18.40
C ALA A 198 -4.12 5.96 17.43
N LEU A 199 -3.75 7.11 17.95
CA LEU A 199 -3.50 8.33 17.21
C LEU A 199 -2.11 8.85 17.48
N THR A 200 -1.45 9.36 16.43
CA THR A 200 -0.30 10.25 16.55
C THR A 200 -0.71 11.63 16.07
N LEU A 201 -0.37 12.66 16.85
CA LEU A 201 -0.72 14.06 16.64
C LEU A 201 0.55 14.87 16.35
N SER A 202 0.46 15.85 15.46
CA SER A 202 1.60 16.74 15.12
C SER A 202 2.07 17.58 16.30
N SER A 203 1.15 17.95 17.18
CA SER A 203 1.42 18.70 18.42
C SER A 203 0.32 18.44 19.45
N PRO A 204 0.56 18.53 20.77
CA PRO A 204 -0.44 18.31 21.81
C PRO A 204 -1.29 19.56 22.11
N ASN A 205 -2.14 19.43 23.13
CA ASN A 205 -2.92 20.52 23.74
C ASN A 205 -4.01 21.13 22.84
N ARG A 206 -4.75 20.26 22.14
CA ARG A 206 -5.99 20.61 21.44
C ARG A 206 -7.10 19.68 21.87
N LEU A 207 -8.32 20.13 21.70
CA LEU A 207 -9.52 19.30 21.88
C LEU A 207 -9.54 18.20 20.81
N LEU A 208 -9.64 16.97 21.26
CA LEU A 208 -9.85 15.79 20.44
C LEU A 208 -11.27 15.29 20.64
N GLU A 209 -11.99 15.08 19.57
CA GLU A 209 -13.28 14.41 19.54
C GLU A 209 -13.23 13.25 18.55
N ILE A 210 -13.68 12.07 19.00
CA ILE A 210 -13.83 10.89 18.16
C ILE A 210 -15.28 10.44 18.24
N GLU A 211 -15.91 10.33 17.09
CA GLU A 211 -17.28 9.84 16.91
C GLU A 211 -17.25 8.56 16.07
N ILE A 212 -17.89 7.51 16.57
CA ILE A 212 -18.08 6.25 15.86
C ILE A 212 -19.56 6.10 15.55
N SER A 213 -19.90 5.90 14.29
CA SER A 213 -21.28 5.75 13.86
C SER A 213 -21.51 4.47 13.06
N ASP A 214 -22.74 3.99 13.11
CA ASP A 214 -23.28 2.85 12.42
C ASP A 214 -24.39 3.34 11.50
N HIS A 215 -24.13 3.39 10.18
CA HIS A 215 -25.05 3.94 9.18
C HIS A 215 -25.61 5.32 9.58
N GLY A 216 -24.73 6.22 10.03
CA GLY A 216 -25.08 7.57 10.45
C GLY A 216 -25.68 7.69 11.87
N LYS A 217 -25.87 6.58 12.58
CA LYS A 217 -26.31 6.59 13.97
C LYS A 217 -25.10 6.52 14.89
N LEU A 218 -24.95 7.49 15.80
CA LEU A 218 -23.88 7.51 16.80
C LEU A 218 -23.93 6.26 17.69
N VAL A 219 -22.84 5.51 17.75
CA VAL A 219 -22.65 4.31 18.58
C VAL A 219 -21.82 4.61 19.81
N ALA A 220 -20.71 5.33 19.63
CA ALA A 220 -19.80 5.70 20.69
C ALA A 220 -19.13 7.05 20.35
N SER A 221 -18.82 7.83 21.38
CA SER A 221 -18.02 9.04 21.22
C SER A 221 -17.18 9.32 22.47
N LYS A 222 -16.10 10.06 22.26
CA LYS A 222 -15.27 10.57 23.35
C LYS A 222 -14.71 11.93 22.97
N MET A 223 -14.71 12.82 23.95
CA MET A 223 -14.12 14.16 23.83
C MET A 223 -13.17 14.37 25.00
N GLU A 224 -11.93 14.76 24.70
CA GLU A 224 -10.92 15.05 25.72
C GLU A 224 -9.86 16.03 25.21
N ASN A 225 -9.14 16.67 26.11
CA ASN A 225 -7.96 17.47 25.74
C ASN A 225 -6.77 16.54 25.54
N ALA A 226 -6.23 16.44 24.33
CA ALA A 226 -5.08 15.63 24.02
C ALA A 226 -3.80 16.30 24.53
N THR A 227 -3.30 15.86 25.67
CA THR A 227 -2.11 16.46 26.33
C THR A 227 -0.79 15.83 25.86
N GLN A 228 -0.84 14.78 25.06
CA GLN A 228 0.30 14.04 24.51
C GLN A 228 0.15 13.89 22.99
N ASN A 229 1.27 13.67 22.30
CA ASN A 229 1.24 13.43 20.84
C ASN A 229 0.75 12.03 20.49
N GLU A 230 0.86 11.09 21.39
CA GLU A 230 0.40 9.71 21.20
C GLU A 230 -0.73 9.38 22.17
N LEU A 231 -1.82 8.87 21.66
CA LEU A 231 -3.02 8.54 22.43
C LEU A 231 -3.57 7.19 22.00
N VAL A 232 -4.07 6.42 22.96
CA VAL A 232 -4.76 5.17 22.70
C VAL A 232 -6.09 5.17 23.46
N LEU A 233 -7.19 5.07 22.73
CA LEU A 233 -8.54 5.10 23.26
C LEU A 233 -9.30 3.83 22.85
N SER A 234 -10.16 3.32 23.73
CA SER A 234 -11.00 2.16 23.42
C SER A 234 -12.48 2.55 23.48
N PHE A 235 -13.26 2.00 22.54
CA PHE A 235 -14.69 2.24 22.42
C PHE A 235 -15.44 0.91 22.33
N ASN A 236 -16.52 0.77 23.08
CA ASN A 236 -17.45 -0.36 22.96
C ASN A 236 -18.34 -0.10 21.73
N VAL A 237 -18.23 -0.93 20.72
CA VAL A 237 -19.03 -0.82 19.49
C VAL A 237 -20.10 -1.92 19.40
N PHE A 238 -19.87 -3.07 20.05
CA PHE A 238 -20.89 -4.09 20.25
C PHE A 238 -21.50 -3.91 21.64
N GLN A 239 -22.79 -3.76 21.69
CA GLN A 239 -23.57 -3.50 22.92
C GLN A 239 -24.50 -4.65 23.28
N HIS A 240 -24.83 -5.53 22.30
CA HIS A 240 -25.74 -6.64 22.44
C HIS A 240 -25.14 -7.91 21.85
N GLU A 241 -25.52 -9.09 22.36
CA GLU A 241 -25.04 -10.39 21.84
C GLU A 241 -25.26 -10.56 20.34
N ASP A 242 -26.34 -10.00 19.79
CA ASP A 242 -26.63 -10.05 18.36
C ASP A 242 -25.68 -9.23 17.48
N ASP A 243 -24.93 -8.28 18.05
CA ASP A 243 -23.96 -7.48 17.29
C ASP A 243 -22.86 -8.39 16.72
N TRP A 244 -22.40 -9.42 17.48
CA TRP A 244 -21.43 -10.42 16.99
C TRP A 244 -21.94 -11.26 15.80
N LYS A 245 -23.25 -11.31 15.59
CA LYS A 245 -23.86 -12.01 14.46
C LYS A 245 -24.12 -11.10 13.28
N HIS A 246 -24.43 -9.81 13.52
CA HIS A 246 -24.99 -8.94 12.51
C HIS A 246 -24.07 -7.76 12.11
N LYS A 247 -23.15 -7.34 12.98
CA LYS A 247 -22.27 -6.17 12.75
C LYS A 247 -20.80 -6.53 12.58
N VAL A 248 -20.52 -7.75 12.18
CA VAL A 248 -19.16 -8.22 11.88
C VAL A 248 -18.87 -8.09 10.39
N TRP A 249 -17.64 -7.77 10.06
CA TRP A 249 -17.16 -7.74 8.69
C TRP A 249 -16.85 -9.17 8.19
N THR A 250 -17.45 -9.57 7.08
CA THR A 250 -17.13 -10.78 6.30
C THR A 250 -17.25 -10.48 4.81
N PRO A 251 -16.70 -11.31 3.90
CA PRO A 251 -16.92 -11.16 2.44
C PRO A 251 -18.38 -11.19 2.03
N GLU A 252 -19.22 -11.92 2.73
CA GLU A 252 -20.65 -12.03 2.45
C GLU A 252 -21.45 -10.84 3.02
N ARG A 253 -20.89 -10.19 4.03
CA ARG A 253 -21.48 -9.02 4.68
C ARG A 253 -20.37 -8.07 5.12
N PRO A 254 -19.95 -7.15 4.24
CA PRO A 254 -18.89 -6.21 4.53
C PRO A 254 -19.36 -5.05 5.42
N TYR A 255 -19.61 -5.36 6.69
CA TYR A 255 -20.15 -4.40 7.65
C TYR A 255 -19.06 -3.46 8.14
N LEU A 256 -19.23 -2.16 7.92
CA LEU A 256 -18.29 -1.11 8.27
C LEU A 256 -18.93 -0.11 9.22
N PHE A 257 -18.13 0.41 10.14
CA PHE A 257 -18.46 1.53 11.00
C PHE A 257 -17.69 2.75 10.53
N ASP A 258 -18.34 3.91 10.51
CA ASP A 258 -17.70 5.18 10.20
C ASP A 258 -17.04 5.77 11.45
N VAL A 259 -15.90 6.40 11.26
CA VAL A 259 -15.17 7.11 12.31
C VAL A 259 -14.89 8.52 11.85
N LYS A 260 -15.31 9.51 12.64
CA LYS A 260 -14.94 10.90 12.48
C LYS A 260 -14.03 11.31 13.63
N ILE A 261 -12.88 11.88 13.29
CA ILE A 261 -11.90 12.40 14.23
C ILE A 261 -11.77 13.90 14.00
N THR A 262 -12.02 14.68 15.04
CA THR A 262 -11.82 16.13 15.02
C THR A 262 -10.73 16.47 16.04
N TYR A 263 -9.62 17.04 15.58
CA TYR A 263 -8.52 17.48 16.41
C TYR A 263 -8.25 18.98 16.19
N GLY A 264 -8.71 19.82 17.11
CA GLY A 264 -8.73 21.26 16.91
C GLY A 264 -9.54 21.63 15.67
N TYR A 265 -8.86 22.05 14.58
CA TYR A 265 -9.48 22.35 13.29
C TYR A 265 -9.27 21.27 12.23
N ASP A 266 -8.53 20.21 12.53
CA ASP A 266 -8.36 19.06 11.62
C ASP A 266 -9.58 18.14 11.73
N GLU A 267 -10.17 17.80 10.60
CA GLU A 267 -11.26 16.82 10.48
C GLU A 267 -10.84 15.70 9.57
N VAL A 268 -10.83 14.49 10.10
CA VAL A 268 -10.49 13.27 9.36
C VAL A 268 -11.65 12.30 9.43
N VAL A 269 -12.02 11.74 8.29
CA VAL A 269 -13.02 10.67 8.20
C VAL A 269 -12.32 9.37 7.78
N THR A 270 -12.64 8.28 8.48
CA THR A 270 -12.16 6.93 8.23
C THR A 270 -13.23 5.91 8.59
N TYR A 271 -12.92 4.63 8.47
CA TYR A 271 -13.85 3.53 8.80
C TYR A 271 -13.09 2.31 9.34
N PHE A 272 -13.81 1.36 9.90
CA PHE A 272 -13.28 0.04 10.25
C PHE A 272 -14.34 -1.06 10.15
N GLY A 273 -13.87 -2.29 10.01
CA GLY A 273 -14.70 -3.50 10.15
C GLY A 273 -14.32 -4.29 11.40
N MET A 274 -15.32 -4.72 12.17
CA MET A 274 -15.09 -5.64 13.28
C MET A 274 -14.81 -7.05 12.74
N ARG A 275 -13.54 -7.45 12.75
CA ARG A 275 -13.06 -8.72 12.20
C ARG A 275 -11.93 -9.29 13.03
N LYS A 276 -11.91 -10.64 13.13
CA LYS A 276 -10.81 -11.43 13.71
C LYS A 276 -10.42 -12.53 12.76
N ILE A 277 -9.12 -12.68 12.48
CA ILE A 277 -8.56 -13.80 11.71
C ILE A 277 -7.61 -14.59 12.61
N ALA A 278 -7.69 -15.90 12.55
CA ALA A 278 -6.84 -16.80 13.33
C ALA A 278 -6.73 -18.18 12.67
N THR A 279 -5.80 -19.00 13.15
CA THR A 279 -5.75 -20.43 12.89
C THR A 279 -6.15 -21.21 14.16
N LYS A 280 -6.94 -22.25 14.01
CA LYS A 280 -7.32 -23.16 15.10
C LYS A 280 -7.47 -24.58 14.58
N ASN A 281 -6.74 -25.53 15.19
CA ASN A 281 -6.79 -26.95 14.82
C ASN A 281 -6.55 -27.18 13.31
N GLY A 282 -5.52 -26.53 12.73
CA GLY A 282 -5.18 -26.64 11.32
C GLY A 282 -6.20 -26.01 10.36
N ARG A 283 -7.07 -25.11 10.83
CA ARG A 283 -8.10 -24.45 10.02
C ARG A 283 -8.07 -22.96 10.18
N LEU A 284 -8.36 -22.25 9.09
CA LEU A 284 -8.58 -20.81 9.10
C LEU A 284 -9.91 -20.49 9.77
N MET A 285 -9.88 -19.51 10.66
CA MET A 285 -11.03 -19.01 11.39
C MET A 285 -11.23 -17.53 11.09
N LEU A 286 -12.40 -17.16 10.61
CA LEU A 286 -12.85 -15.77 10.48
C LEU A 286 -13.94 -15.53 11.53
N ASN A 287 -13.74 -14.54 12.40
CA ASN A 287 -14.70 -14.19 13.47
C ASN A 287 -15.05 -15.38 14.39
N ASN A 288 -14.03 -16.19 14.71
CA ASN A 288 -14.13 -17.43 15.51
C ASN A 288 -14.86 -18.59 14.82
N GLU A 289 -15.32 -18.45 13.58
CA GLU A 289 -15.96 -19.50 12.80
C GLU A 289 -15.03 -20.02 11.70
N ARG A 290 -15.17 -21.31 11.36
CA ARG A 290 -14.39 -21.90 10.26
C ARG A 290 -14.74 -21.21 8.96
N TYR A 291 -13.70 -20.73 8.27
CA TYR A 291 -13.85 -20.07 6.96
C TYR A 291 -12.99 -20.75 5.89
N TYR A 292 -13.52 -20.87 4.68
CA TYR A 292 -12.80 -21.44 3.54
C TYR A 292 -12.54 -20.37 2.48
N PRO A 293 -11.30 -19.84 2.38
CA PRO A 293 -10.95 -18.86 1.36
C PRO A 293 -10.86 -19.53 -0.01
N LYS A 294 -11.55 -18.99 -0.99
CA LYS A 294 -11.47 -19.31 -2.42
C LYS A 294 -10.88 -18.12 -3.11
N MET A 295 -9.55 -18.08 -3.23
CA MET A 295 -8.85 -16.89 -3.66
C MET A 295 -8.27 -17.06 -5.07
N VAL A 296 -8.27 -15.99 -5.83
CA VAL A 296 -7.59 -15.89 -7.12
C VAL A 296 -6.20 -15.30 -6.92
N LEU A 297 -5.21 -15.77 -7.71
CA LEU A 297 -3.92 -15.10 -7.86
C LEU A 297 -4.11 -13.86 -8.74
N ASP A 298 -3.82 -12.68 -8.20
CA ASP A 298 -3.95 -11.41 -8.90
C ASP A 298 -2.60 -10.68 -8.90
N GLN A 299 -1.98 -10.60 -10.08
CA GLN A 299 -0.68 -9.95 -10.27
C GLN A 299 -0.80 -8.43 -10.47
N GLY A 300 -2.00 -7.90 -10.65
CA GLY A 300 -2.27 -6.46 -10.74
C GLY A 300 -1.61 -5.75 -11.91
N TYR A 301 -1.48 -6.40 -13.06
CA TYR A 301 -0.95 -5.82 -14.29
C TYR A 301 -2.07 -5.50 -15.29
N TRP A 302 -1.98 -4.32 -15.90
CA TRP A 302 -2.97 -3.77 -16.83
C TRP A 302 -2.39 -3.69 -18.23
N PRO A 303 -3.15 -4.00 -19.30
CA PRO A 303 -2.62 -4.01 -20.67
C PRO A 303 -1.96 -2.70 -21.11
N ASP A 304 -2.52 -1.56 -20.72
CA ASP A 304 -2.07 -0.23 -21.14
C ASP A 304 -1.41 0.58 -20.01
N GLY A 305 -1.49 0.11 -18.75
CA GLY A 305 -1.01 0.80 -17.55
C GLY A 305 0.08 0.06 -16.78
N LEU A 306 0.40 -1.20 -17.13
CA LEU A 306 1.30 -2.07 -16.37
C LEU A 306 0.90 -2.16 -14.89
N LEU A 307 1.74 -1.69 -13.96
CA LEU A 307 1.41 -1.70 -12.53
C LEU A 307 0.26 -0.74 -12.14
N THR A 308 -0.03 0.26 -12.97
CA THR A 308 -1.01 1.29 -12.63
C THR A 308 -2.36 0.99 -13.28
N ALA A 309 -3.39 0.82 -12.46
CA ALA A 309 -4.77 0.67 -12.95
C ALA A 309 -5.23 1.93 -13.70
N PRO A 310 -6.02 1.78 -14.78
CA PRO A 310 -6.52 2.93 -15.54
C PRO A 310 -7.40 3.86 -14.68
N SER A 311 -8.18 3.31 -13.75
CA SER A 311 -9.02 4.05 -12.81
C SER A 311 -9.24 3.27 -11.50
N ALA A 312 -9.74 3.95 -10.47
CA ALA A 312 -10.17 3.30 -9.22
C ALA A 312 -11.35 2.33 -9.47
N ASP A 313 -12.25 2.68 -10.40
CA ASP A 313 -13.40 1.85 -10.76
C ASP A 313 -12.97 0.54 -11.46
N ASP A 314 -11.86 0.53 -12.19
CA ASP A 314 -11.32 -0.69 -12.79
C ASP A 314 -10.82 -1.66 -11.70
N LEU A 315 -10.25 -1.17 -10.61
CA LEU A 315 -9.89 -2.00 -9.45
C LEU A 315 -11.13 -2.61 -8.77
N ALA A 316 -12.22 -1.84 -8.65
CA ALA A 316 -13.49 -2.37 -8.16
C ALA A 316 -14.06 -3.45 -9.08
N LYS A 317 -13.94 -3.24 -10.40
CA LYS A 317 -14.43 -4.19 -11.42
C LYS A 317 -13.70 -5.52 -11.35
N ASP A 318 -12.40 -5.55 -11.11
CA ASP A 318 -11.64 -6.80 -10.92
C ASP A 318 -12.20 -7.61 -9.74
N ILE A 319 -12.51 -6.95 -8.63
CA ILE A 319 -13.13 -7.60 -7.47
C ILE A 319 -14.52 -8.16 -7.82
N VAL A 320 -15.35 -7.38 -8.52
CA VAL A 320 -16.69 -7.82 -8.93
C VAL A 320 -16.61 -9.04 -9.83
N LEU A 321 -15.73 -9.01 -10.85
CA LEU A 321 -15.54 -10.14 -11.77
C LEU A 321 -15.05 -11.39 -11.05
N ALA A 322 -14.10 -11.24 -10.11
CA ALA A 322 -13.62 -12.36 -9.30
C ALA A 322 -14.76 -12.96 -8.44
N LYS A 323 -15.59 -12.12 -7.83
CA LYS A 323 -16.78 -12.58 -7.06
C LYS A 323 -17.80 -13.29 -7.93
N GLU A 324 -18.07 -12.81 -9.14
CA GLU A 324 -18.95 -13.47 -10.12
C GLU A 324 -18.45 -14.86 -10.52
N MET A 325 -17.12 -15.07 -10.56
CA MET A 325 -16.53 -16.39 -10.77
C MET A 325 -16.58 -17.30 -9.52
N GLY A 326 -17.08 -16.81 -8.38
CA GLY A 326 -17.21 -17.54 -7.13
C GLY A 326 -16.00 -17.48 -6.19
N PHE A 327 -15.04 -16.56 -6.44
CA PHE A 327 -13.97 -16.25 -5.51
C PHE A 327 -14.47 -15.34 -4.39
N ASN A 328 -13.88 -15.47 -3.19
CA ASN A 328 -14.16 -14.62 -2.04
C ASN A 328 -12.93 -13.82 -1.60
N GLY A 329 -11.85 -13.84 -2.38
CA GLY A 329 -10.64 -13.11 -2.11
C GLY A 329 -9.61 -13.21 -3.24
N ALA A 330 -8.53 -12.42 -3.10
CA ALA A 330 -7.36 -12.45 -3.95
C ALA A 330 -6.07 -12.43 -3.13
N ARG A 331 -5.04 -13.07 -3.65
CA ARG A 331 -3.67 -12.82 -3.26
C ARG A 331 -3.09 -11.81 -4.24
N LYS A 332 -2.79 -10.60 -3.76
CA LYS A 332 -2.12 -9.57 -4.56
C LYS A 332 -0.65 -9.92 -4.67
N HIS A 333 -0.26 -10.45 -5.83
CA HIS A 333 1.00 -11.15 -6.00
C HIS A 333 2.11 -10.22 -6.45
N GLN A 334 3.21 -10.20 -5.68
CA GLN A 334 4.47 -9.53 -6.01
C GLN A 334 4.36 -8.01 -6.21
N LYS A 335 3.38 -7.36 -5.56
CA LYS A 335 3.24 -5.90 -5.54
C LYS A 335 2.38 -5.43 -4.36
N CYS A 336 2.62 -4.21 -3.91
CA CYS A 336 1.72 -3.51 -3.00
C CYS A 336 0.73 -2.70 -3.84
N GLU A 337 -0.54 -3.11 -3.82
CA GLU A 337 -1.55 -2.54 -4.72
C GLU A 337 -1.93 -1.10 -4.34
N ASP A 338 -2.56 -0.41 -5.27
CA ASP A 338 -3.18 0.90 -5.06
C ASP A 338 -4.16 0.83 -3.87
N PRO A 339 -4.19 1.82 -2.96
CA PRO A 339 -5.09 1.83 -1.80
C PRO A 339 -6.56 1.66 -2.14
N TYR A 340 -6.99 2.06 -3.34
CA TYR A 340 -8.35 1.81 -3.80
C TYR A 340 -8.72 0.34 -3.94
N PHE A 341 -7.77 -0.55 -4.17
CA PHE A 341 -8.09 -1.98 -4.20
C PHE A 341 -8.53 -2.47 -2.82
N ALA A 342 -7.76 -2.16 -1.77
CA ALA A 342 -8.12 -2.55 -0.40
C ALA A 342 -9.41 -1.86 0.05
N TYR A 343 -9.61 -0.57 -0.28
CA TYR A 343 -10.84 0.17 -0.03
C TYR A 343 -12.06 -0.53 -0.67
N HIS A 344 -11.97 -0.90 -1.94
CA HIS A 344 -13.07 -1.62 -2.62
C HIS A 344 -13.25 -3.02 -2.05
N ALA A 345 -12.18 -3.71 -1.68
CA ALA A 345 -12.26 -5.02 -1.02
C ALA A 345 -12.98 -4.94 0.32
N ASP A 346 -12.74 -3.87 1.11
CA ASP A 346 -13.44 -3.62 2.36
C ASP A 346 -14.94 -3.42 2.17
N HIS A 347 -15.32 -2.64 1.15
CA HIS A 347 -16.73 -2.25 0.89
C HIS A 347 -17.51 -3.31 0.13
N LEU A 348 -16.88 -4.02 -0.80
CA LEU A 348 -17.51 -5.08 -1.61
C LEU A 348 -17.46 -6.44 -0.93
N GLY A 349 -16.69 -6.59 0.15
CA GLY A 349 -16.50 -7.84 0.86
C GLY A 349 -15.63 -8.83 0.05
N PHE A 350 -14.30 -8.65 0.12
CA PHE A 350 -13.35 -9.48 -0.58
C PHE A 350 -12.07 -9.65 0.25
N LEU A 351 -11.64 -10.88 0.52
CA LEU A 351 -10.43 -11.13 1.30
C LEU A 351 -9.17 -10.79 0.50
N VAL A 352 -8.17 -10.27 1.19
CA VAL A 352 -6.89 -9.92 0.56
C VAL A 352 -5.74 -10.56 1.34
N TRP A 353 -4.83 -11.21 0.63
CA TRP A 353 -3.48 -11.45 1.08
C TRP A 353 -2.59 -10.35 0.48
N GLY A 354 -2.05 -9.50 1.35
CA GLY A 354 -1.13 -8.43 0.97
C GLY A 354 0.29 -8.98 0.84
N GLU A 355 0.89 -8.84 -0.33
CA GLU A 355 2.20 -9.37 -0.64
C GLU A 355 3.16 -8.27 -1.06
N MET A 356 4.44 -8.45 -0.74
CA MET A 356 5.51 -7.56 -1.15
C MET A 356 6.14 -8.01 -2.47
N ALA A 357 6.59 -7.05 -3.27
CA ALA A 357 7.47 -7.31 -4.39
C ALA A 357 8.79 -7.91 -3.89
N SER A 358 9.13 -9.12 -4.33
CA SER A 358 10.37 -9.77 -3.91
C SER A 358 11.57 -9.26 -4.73
N CYS A 359 12.76 -9.26 -4.11
CA CYS A 359 14.03 -9.24 -4.83
C CYS A 359 14.22 -10.54 -5.61
N VAL A 360 15.07 -10.54 -6.65
CA VAL A 360 15.42 -11.77 -7.38
C VAL A 360 16.55 -12.52 -6.68
N LEU A 361 17.54 -11.78 -6.19
CA LEU A 361 18.74 -12.31 -5.53
C LEU A 361 18.87 -11.82 -4.10
N PHE A 362 19.50 -12.66 -3.27
CA PHE A 362 19.80 -12.34 -1.88
C PHE A 362 21.11 -11.57 -1.73
N SER A 363 21.06 -10.51 -0.92
CA SER A 363 22.21 -9.82 -0.33
C SER A 363 21.78 -9.15 0.98
N GLU A 364 22.71 -8.69 1.79
CA GLU A 364 22.39 -7.86 2.96
C GLU A 364 21.69 -6.55 2.58
N LEU A 365 21.97 -6.04 1.38
CA LEU A 365 21.31 -4.84 0.87
C LEU A 365 19.87 -5.14 0.46
N SER A 366 19.60 -6.24 -0.26
CA SER A 366 18.25 -6.64 -0.62
C SER A 366 17.38 -6.92 0.61
N ALA A 367 17.96 -7.59 1.62
CA ALA A 367 17.25 -7.83 2.88
C ALA A 367 16.87 -6.53 3.61
N LYS A 368 17.74 -5.51 3.59
CA LYS A 368 17.41 -4.19 4.14
C LYS A 368 16.32 -3.47 3.33
N ARG A 369 16.36 -3.58 2.00
CA ARG A 369 15.35 -3.00 1.09
C ARG A 369 13.97 -3.62 1.33
N ASP A 370 13.89 -4.94 1.43
CA ASP A 370 12.65 -5.65 1.74
C ASP A 370 12.05 -5.20 3.08
N LEU A 371 12.88 -5.13 4.13
CA LEU A 371 12.42 -4.69 5.44
C LEU A 371 11.96 -3.22 5.42
N ASN A 372 12.67 -2.34 4.71
CA ASN A 372 12.29 -0.92 4.58
C ASN A 372 10.91 -0.75 3.92
N GLU A 373 10.61 -1.52 2.87
CA GLU A 373 9.28 -1.50 2.23
C GLU A 373 8.19 -1.95 3.22
N TRP A 374 8.40 -3.06 3.94
CA TRP A 374 7.44 -3.55 4.93
C TRP A 374 7.17 -2.55 6.07
N GLN A 375 8.20 -1.81 6.50
CA GLN A 375 8.08 -0.78 7.55
C GLN A 375 7.13 0.35 7.15
N GLN A 376 6.95 0.59 5.87
CA GLN A 376 6.11 1.66 5.34
C GLN A 376 4.73 1.15 4.89
N ILE A 377 4.66 -0.05 4.34
CA ILE A 377 3.41 -0.62 3.80
C ILE A 377 2.45 -1.08 4.89
N ILE A 378 2.94 -1.72 5.96
CA ILE A 378 2.04 -2.16 7.04
C ILE A 378 1.29 -0.98 7.66
N PRO A 379 1.92 0.14 8.04
CA PRO A 379 1.19 1.31 8.54
C PRO A 379 0.17 1.88 7.54
N ARG A 380 0.48 1.86 6.23
CA ARG A 380 -0.45 2.29 5.18
C ARG A 380 -1.73 1.47 5.17
N ASP A 381 -1.58 0.14 5.21
CA ASP A 381 -2.67 -0.80 4.94
C ASP A 381 -3.28 -1.43 6.21
N TYR A 382 -2.81 -1.03 7.40
CA TYR A 382 -3.21 -1.62 8.68
C TYR A 382 -4.71 -1.60 8.94
N ASN A 383 -5.41 -0.53 8.56
CA ASN A 383 -6.80 -0.31 8.92
C ASN A 383 -7.80 -1.12 8.06
N HIS A 384 -7.35 -1.75 6.96
CA HIS A 384 -8.22 -2.48 6.05
C HIS A 384 -8.69 -3.83 6.63
N PRO A 385 -9.99 -4.04 6.90
CA PRO A 385 -10.49 -5.32 7.40
C PRO A 385 -10.38 -6.46 6.37
N SER A 386 -10.36 -6.16 5.08
CA SER A 386 -10.21 -7.13 3.99
C SER A 386 -8.87 -7.84 4.00
N ILE A 387 -7.80 -7.17 4.42
CA ILE A 387 -6.48 -7.77 4.49
C ILE A 387 -6.40 -8.72 5.69
N ILE A 388 -6.21 -10.02 5.43
CA ILE A 388 -6.22 -11.07 6.44
C ILE A 388 -4.87 -11.77 6.63
N ALA A 389 -3.96 -11.62 5.69
CA ALA A 389 -2.61 -12.17 5.77
C ALA A 389 -1.59 -11.26 5.07
N TRP A 390 -0.35 -11.29 5.57
CA TRP A 390 0.82 -10.70 4.96
C TRP A 390 1.73 -11.79 4.40
N VAL A 391 2.27 -11.57 3.19
CA VAL A 391 3.13 -12.52 2.48
C VAL A 391 4.47 -11.85 2.16
N PRO A 392 5.47 -11.97 3.04
CA PRO A 392 6.76 -11.31 2.83
C PRO A 392 7.60 -11.89 1.69
N LEU A 393 7.54 -13.19 1.47
CA LEU A 393 8.31 -13.88 0.43
C LEU A 393 7.42 -14.84 -0.36
N ASN A 394 7.75 -15.03 -1.63
CA ASN A 394 7.09 -15.95 -2.53
C ASN A 394 8.10 -16.88 -3.21
N GLU A 395 7.86 -18.20 -3.13
CA GLU A 395 8.61 -19.23 -3.87
C GLU A 395 10.14 -19.09 -3.78
N SER A 396 10.60 -18.64 -2.62
CA SER A 396 12.03 -18.40 -2.34
C SER A 396 12.70 -17.34 -3.24
N TRP A 397 11.91 -16.47 -3.91
CA TRP A 397 12.45 -15.28 -4.56
C TRP A 397 13.13 -14.38 -3.52
N GLY A 398 14.33 -13.89 -3.82
CA GLY A 398 15.16 -13.14 -2.87
C GLY A 398 15.90 -14.01 -1.85
N VAL A 399 15.53 -15.27 -1.68
CA VAL A 399 16.16 -16.23 -0.74
C VAL A 399 16.39 -17.62 -1.40
N PRO A 400 17.06 -17.70 -2.57
CA PRO A 400 17.11 -18.94 -3.38
C PRO A 400 17.80 -20.12 -2.69
N ASN A 401 18.58 -19.87 -1.66
CA ASN A 401 19.32 -20.90 -0.90
C ASN A 401 18.80 -21.08 0.53
N ILE A 402 17.51 -20.74 0.78
CA ILE A 402 16.91 -20.76 2.14
C ILE A 402 17.04 -22.13 2.83
N ARG A 403 17.12 -23.24 2.09
CA ARG A 403 17.34 -24.59 2.65
C ARG A 403 18.65 -24.74 3.40
N SER A 404 19.71 -24.03 3.00
CA SER A 404 21.07 -24.24 3.49
C SER A 404 21.79 -22.98 3.95
N ASP A 405 21.36 -21.78 3.55
CA ASP A 405 21.98 -20.52 3.93
C ASP A 405 21.27 -19.92 5.17
N VAL A 406 21.95 -19.97 6.30
CA VAL A 406 21.42 -19.46 7.58
C VAL A 406 21.10 -17.97 7.55
N ARG A 407 21.74 -17.17 6.69
CA ARG A 407 21.46 -15.73 6.56
C ARG A 407 20.12 -15.51 5.88
N GLN A 408 19.79 -16.33 4.86
CA GLN A 408 18.49 -16.28 4.19
C GLN A 408 17.38 -16.80 5.09
N GLN A 409 17.66 -17.83 5.90
CA GLN A 409 16.72 -18.29 6.93
C GLN A 409 16.45 -17.20 7.96
N GLN A 410 17.52 -16.53 8.44
CA GLN A 410 17.38 -15.43 9.40
C GLN A 410 16.60 -14.27 8.82
N HIS A 411 16.83 -13.88 7.57
CA HIS A 411 16.06 -12.83 6.89
C HIS A 411 14.56 -13.17 6.84
N ALA A 412 14.20 -14.40 6.50
CA ALA A 412 12.80 -14.83 6.51
C ALA A 412 12.18 -14.79 7.92
N ILE A 413 12.95 -15.15 8.96
CA ILE A 413 12.53 -15.04 10.36
C ILE A 413 12.36 -13.57 10.75
N ASP A 414 13.31 -12.71 10.40
CA ASP A 414 13.30 -11.28 10.75
C ASP A 414 12.09 -10.57 10.13
N LEU A 415 11.75 -10.88 8.87
CA LEU A 415 10.54 -10.35 8.22
C LEU A 415 9.27 -10.82 8.95
N TYR A 416 9.16 -12.11 9.26
CA TYR A 416 8.02 -12.64 10.00
C TYR A 416 7.89 -11.94 11.37
N ASP A 417 8.99 -11.87 12.13
CA ASP A 417 8.99 -11.31 13.48
C ASP A 417 8.70 -9.81 13.48
N TYR A 418 9.26 -9.09 12.51
CA TYR A 418 8.93 -7.68 12.32
C TYR A 418 7.43 -7.48 12.06
N ILE A 419 6.88 -8.19 11.08
CA ILE A 419 5.46 -8.07 10.72
C ILE A 419 4.56 -8.38 11.93
N LYS A 420 4.83 -9.48 12.64
CA LYS A 420 4.07 -9.85 13.85
C LYS A 420 4.22 -8.84 14.99
N SER A 421 5.37 -8.17 15.09
CA SER A 421 5.60 -7.15 16.12
C SER A 421 4.78 -5.87 15.90
N VAL A 422 4.51 -5.54 14.64
CA VAL A 422 3.74 -4.34 14.27
C VAL A 422 2.28 -4.64 13.96
N ASP A 423 1.94 -5.87 13.57
CA ASP A 423 0.58 -6.32 13.30
C ASP A 423 0.34 -7.75 13.76
N ASP A 424 -0.16 -7.91 14.97
CA ASP A 424 -0.56 -9.19 15.56
C ASP A 424 -2.01 -9.62 15.19
N THR A 425 -2.73 -8.78 14.46
CA THR A 425 -4.14 -9.00 14.09
C THR A 425 -4.32 -9.78 12.81
N ARG A 426 -3.23 -10.05 12.08
CA ARG A 426 -3.20 -10.77 10.81
C ARG A 426 -2.26 -11.97 10.87
N LEU A 427 -2.48 -12.90 9.93
CA LEU A 427 -1.59 -14.03 9.73
C LEU A 427 -0.41 -13.64 8.85
N VAL A 428 0.70 -14.37 8.99
CA VAL A 428 1.89 -14.20 8.15
C VAL A 428 2.22 -15.51 7.48
N ILE A 429 2.35 -15.49 6.14
CA ILE A 429 2.79 -16.61 5.33
C ILE A 429 4.24 -16.34 4.93
N GLY A 430 5.17 -16.90 5.69
CA GLY A 430 6.59 -16.49 5.68
C GLY A 430 7.29 -16.63 4.32
N ASN A 431 6.98 -17.67 3.54
CA ASN A 431 7.45 -17.88 2.16
C ASN A 431 6.41 -18.72 1.42
N ASP A 432 5.54 -18.07 0.67
CA ASP A 432 4.40 -18.74 0.07
C ASP A 432 4.80 -19.74 -1.02
N GLY A 433 4.38 -20.98 -0.85
CA GLY A 433 4.53 -22.08 -1.81
C GLY A 433 5.74 -22.98 -1.65
N TRP A 434 6.86 -22.50 -1.11
CA TRP A 434 8.11 -23.27 -0.95
C TRP A 434 8.54 -23.38 0.53
N GLU A 435 9.84 -23.55 0.77
CA GLU A 435 10.39 -23.78 2.10
C GLU A 435 10.09 -22.65 3.08
N MET A 436 9.43 -22.97 4.17
CA MET A 436 9.07 -22.02 5.23
C MET A 436 9.89 -22.27 6.49
N VAL A 437 10.56 -21.26 6.98
CA VAL A 437 11.31 -21.30 8.23
C VAL A 437 10.41 -20.95 9.42
N LYS A 438 9.55 -19.93 9.23
CA LYS A 438 8.59 -19.45 10.23
C LYS A 438 7.34 -18.93 9.53
N THR A 439 6.15 -19.41 9.94
CA THR A 439 4.89 -19.09 9.27
C THR A 439 3.68 -19.41 10.16
N ASP A 440 2.56 -18.70 9.98
CA ASP A 440 1.26 -19.04 10.59
C ASP A 440 0.47 -20.02 9.72
N ILE A 441 0.73 -20.07 8.41
CA ILE A 441 0.07 -20.94 7.43
C ILE A 441 1.14 -21.65 6.61
N CYS A 442 1.04 -22.97 6.50
CA CYS A 442 1.83 -23.75 5.56
C CYS A 442 1.14 -23.72 4.19
N ALA A 443 1.74 -23.04 3.23
CA ALA A 443 1.26 -22.95 1.87
C ALA A 443 2.12 -23.80 0.93
N VAL A 444 1.47 -24.47 0.00
CA VAL A 444 2.14 -25.31 -1.01
C VAL A 444 1.64 -24.94 -2.40
N HIS A 445 2.53 -24.58 -3.31
CA HIS A 445 2.18 -24.35 -4.70
C HIS A 445 2.21 -25.66 -5.48
N HIS A 446 1.10 -25.98 -6.13
CA HIS A 446 0.91 -27.17 -6.93
C HIS A 446 0.54 -26.78 -8.36
N TYR A 447 1.46 -27.05 -9.32
CA TYR A 447 1.34 -26.61 -10.72
C TYR A 447 0.73 -27.67 -11.66
N ARG A 448 0.18 -28.76 -11.14
CA ARG A 448 -0.49 -29.77 -11.98
C ARG A 448 -1.98 -29.46 -12.08
N HIS A 449 -2.48 -29.34 -13.29
CA HIS A 449 -3.85 -28.96 -13.57
C HIS A 449 -4.68 -30.16 -14.07
N GLY A 450 -5.75 -30.49 -13.34
CA GLY A 450 -6.93 -31.20 -13.82
C GLY A 450 -6.75 -32.62 -14.38
N ALA A 451 -5.65 -33.34 -14.08
CA ALA A 451 -5.46 -34.71 -14.50
C ALA A 451 -5.94 -35.70 -13.41
N ARG A 452 -6.29 -36.93 -13.83
CA ARG A 452 -6.60 -38.05 -12.91
C ARG A 452 -5.49 -38.30 -11.86
N ASP A 453 -4.26 -37.91 -12.16
CA ASP A 453 -3.08 -38.03 -11.31
C ASP A 453 -3.13 -37.06 -10.06
N ASP A 454 -3.96 -36.04 -10.07
CA ASP A 454 -4.10 -35.08 -8.95
C ASP A 454 -4.72 -35.73 -7.71
N ILE A 455 -5.58 -36.73 -7.84
CA ILE A 455 -6.20 -37.41 -6.71
C ILE A 455 -5.15 -38.21 -5.90
N ALA A 456 -4.21 -38.85 -6.55
CA ALA A 456 -3.12 -39.57 -5.91
C ALA A 456 -2.16 -38.62 -5.18
N MET A 457 -1.88 -37.46 -5.77
CA MET A 457 -1.07 -36.42 -5.13
C MET A 457 -1.79 -35.75 -3.98
N GLN A 458 -3.09 -35.45 -4.07
CA GLN A 458 -3.90 -34.96 -2.97
C GLN A 458 -3.96 -35.95 -1.79
N GLN A 459 -4.01 -37.24 -2.08
CA GLN A 459 -3.91 -38.29 -1.05
C GLN A 459 -2.52 -38.34 -0.42
N LYS A 460 -1.46 -38.14 -1.21
CA LYS A 460 -0.09 -38.04 -0.72
C LYS A 460 0.10 -36.85 0.22
N TYR A 461 -0.37 -35.65 -0.15
CA TYR A 461 -0.31 -34.47 0.71
C TYR A 461 -1.13 -34.60 1.99
N LYS A 462 -2.23 -35.34 1.98
CA LYS A 462 -3.00 -35.61 3.21
C LYS A 462 -2.24 -36.48 4.23
N HIS A 463 -1.22 -37.18 3.79
CA HIS A 463 -0.38 -38.03 4.67
C HIS A 463 0.94 -37.33 5.07
N GLU A 464 1.36 -36.29 4.34
CA GLU A 464 2.62 -35.58 4.59
C GLU A 464 2.42 -34.28 5.39
N LEU A 465 1.17 -33.79 5.54
CA LEU A 465 0.75 -32.64 6.36
C LEU A 465 0.02 -33.10 7.63
#